data_b9fd6dcd6d70089b5cda80c040d040c9
#
_entry.id   b9fd6dcd6d70089b5cda80c040d040c9
#
_cell.length_a   1.000
_cell.length_b   1.000
_cell.length_c   1.000
_cell.angle_alpha   90.00
_cell.angle_beta   90.00
_cell.angle_gamma   90.00
#
_symmetry.space_group_name_H-M   'P 1'
#
loop_
_entity.id
_entity.type
_entity.pdbx_description
1 polymer ?
#
loop_
_entity_poly.entity_id
_entity_poly.type
_entity_poly.pdbx_seq_one_letter_code
_entity_poly.pdbx_strand_id
1 'polypeptide(L)'
;MAMTTTSKCCFTHGTCPKKYPDTVQIVTHKTPPPAEYARNFGELWETGRVEGSGKYDLAGVPIAYEDSFVKAHVFFAPGRGRQMAHVIADRIAHAKHRIRVCSPVITAGVILGTLGDLVHRTHPDFKGVYDRTQMAEVLGQWRVDPHATWKGPAFQAVSAALPFASKVTTPYSPTSVHDYMHAKITVVDNTVFTGSYNLSHAGEDNAENLLELDSATLADRFVEFIDALFARYAATPTAARQ
;
A
#
# COMPACT_ATOMS: atom_id res chain seq x y z
N MET A 1 -14.32 21.23 3.58
CA MET A 1 -14.73 19.89 3.15
C MET A 1 -13.53 18.99 3.35
N ALA A 2 -13.57 18.09 4.32
CA ALA A 2 -12.44 17.21 4.60
C ALA A 2 -12.50 16.05 3.64
N MET A 3 -11.52 15.92 2.76
CA MET A 3 -11.34 14.70 1.95
C MET A 3 -10.60 13.67 2.78
N THR A 4 -11.23 12.55 2.99
CA THR A 4 -10.69 11.42 3.73
C THR A 4 -10.18 10.42 2.70
N THR A 5 -8.87 10.29 2.55
CA THR A 5 -8.31 9.12 1.88
C THR A 5 -8.37 7.99 2.89
N THR A 6 -9.30 7.08 2.70
CA THR A 6 -9.53 5.97 3.62
C THR A 6 -8.56 4.83 3.39
N SER A 7 -7.44 4.97 4.01
CA SER A 7 -6.74 3.85 4.61
C SER A 7 -7.03 3.98 6.11
N LYS A 8 -7.99 3.21 6.66
CA LYS A 8 -8.50 3.50 8.00
C LYS A 8 -7.57 3.05 9.11
N CYS A 9 -6.81 3.95 9.72
CA CYS A 9 -6.35 3.86 11.11
C CYS A 9 -6.36 5.25 11.71
N CYS A 10 -6.98 5.42 12.86
CA CYS A 10 -7.14 6.72 13.49
C CYS A 10 -5.87 7.15 14.22
N PHE A 11 -5.16 8.14 13.70
CA PHE A 11 -4.27 9.00 14.47
C PHE A 11 -4.99 10.29 14.85
N THR A 12 -6.04 10.16 15.66
CA THR A 12 -6.62 11.29 16.38
C THR A 12 -6.48 10.99 17.87
N HIS A 13 -6.30 12.02 18.69
CA HIS A 13 -6.41 11.93 20.15
C HIS A 13 -7.84 11.51 20.56
N GLY A 14 -8.18 10.27 20.34
CA GLY A 14 -9.47 9.71 20.66
C GLY A 14 -9.51 8.24 20.24
N THR A 15 -9.90 7.41 21.13
CA THR A 15 -10.02 5.96 21.03
C THR A 15 -10.48 5.48 19.65
N CYS A 16 -9.54 4.90 18.88
CA CYS A 16 -9.87 4.15 17.67
C CYS A 16 -10.87 3.03 18.05
N PRO A 17 -12.00 2.89 17.34
CA PRO A 17 -12.87 1.75 17.57
C PRO A 17 -12.06 0.48 17.37
N LYS A 18 -12.00 -0.38 18.37
CA LYS A 18 -11.24 -1.65 18.39
C LYS A 18 -11.53 -2.60 17.22
N LYS A 19 -12.47 -2.24 16.35
CA LYS A 19 -13.05 -3.09 15.31
C LYS A 19 -12.20 -3.19 14.02
N TYR A 20 -11.30 -2.21 13.74
CA TYR A 20 -10.49 -2.20 12.52
C TYR A 20 -9.06 -1.75 12.81
N PRO A 21 -8.23 -2.59 13.48
CA PRO A 21 -6.88 -2.20 13.89
C PRO A 21 -5.90 -1.99 12.71
N ASP A 22 -6.30 -2.41 11.52
CA ASP A 22 -5.41 -2.47 10.34
C ASP A 22 -5.66 -1.32 9.35
N THR A 23 -6.20 -0.21 9.82
CA THR A 23 -6.62 0.91 8.99
C THR A 23 -5.97 2.22 9.44
N VAL A 24 -5.25 2.92 8.55
CA VAL A 24 -4.66 4.25 8.81
C VAL A 24 -5.51 5.33 8.13
N GLN A 25 -5.81 6.41 8.85
CA GLN A 25 -6.46 7.59 8.30
C GLN A 25 -5.54 8.80 8.47
N ILE A 26 -5.12 9.40 7.34
CA ILE A 26 -4.42 10.68 7.34
C ILE A 26 -5.46 11.76 7.12
N VAL A 27 -5.58 12.70 8.06
CA VAL A 27 -6.48 13.85 7.95
C VAL A 27 -5.64 15.11 7.81
N THR A 28 -5.75 15.79 6.67
CA THR A 28 -5.11 17.09 6.44
C THR A 28 -6.16 18.20 6.59
N HIS A 29 -6.00 19.07 7.58
CA HIS A 29 -7.03 20.06 7.90
C HIS A 29 -6.90 21.41 7.15
N LYS A 30 -5.76 21.74 6.55
CA LYS A 30 -5.53 23.14 6.13
C LYS A 30 -4.74 23.40 4.83
N THR A 31 -4.33 22.40 4.04
CA THR A 31 -3.54 22.68 2.82
C THR A 31 -3.78 21.67 1.70
N PRO A 32 -3.60 22.10 0.40
CA PRO A 32 -3.88 21.24 -0.74
C PRO A 32 -2.99 20.00 -0.75
N PRO A 33 -3.60 18.87 -0.95
CA PRO A 33 -3.90 18.36 -2.28
C PRO A 33 -5.39 18.39 -2.66
N PRO A 34 -6.25 19.29 -2.07
CA PRO A 34 -7.64 19.29 -2.53
C PRO A 34 -7.78 19.63 -4.01
N ALA A 35 -6.86 20.45 -4.56
CA ALA A 35 -6.94 20.85 -5.96
C ALA A 35 -6.74 19.66 -6.91
N GLU A 36 -5.76 18.79 -6.63
CA GLU A 36 -5.48 17.60 -7.43
C GLU A 36 -6.58 16.54 -7.31
N TYR A 37 -7.06 16.30 -6.09
CA TYR A 37 -8.21 15.42 -5.88
C TYR A 37 -9.49 15.99 -6.48
N ALA A 38 -9.73 17.31 -6.34
CA ALA A 38 -10.87 17.97 -6.97
C ALA A 38 -10.81 17.91 -8.51
N ARG A 39 -9.61 18.06 -9.09
CA ARG A 39 -9.38 17.90 -10.52
C ARG A 39 -9.69 16.48 -10.99
N ASN A 40 -9.16 15.47 -10.30
CA ASN A 40 -9.43 14.07 -10.67
C ASN A 40 -10.91 13.71 -10.46
N PHE A 41 -11.52 14.19 -9.38
CA PHE A 41 -12.96 14.04 -9.18
C PHE A 41 -13.77 14.71 -10.29
N GLY A 42 -13.42 15.94 -10.66
CA GLY A 42 -14.08 16.68 -11.76
C GLY A 42 -13.98 15.92 -13.08
N GLU A 43 -12.80 15.42 -13.41
CA GLU A 43 -12.57 14.62 -14.62
C GLU A 43 -13.47 13.35 -14.63
N LEU A 44 -13.52 12.61 -13.53
CA LEU A 44 -14.38 11.42 -13.40
C LEU A 44 -15.86 11.77 -13.45
N TRP A 45 -16.25 12.89 -12.81
CA TRP A 45 -17.63 13.36 -12.79
C TRP A 45 -18.12 13.79 -14.16
N GLU A 46 -17.31 14.57 -14.88
CA GLU A 46 -17.66 15.10 -16.19
C GLU A 46 -17.69 14.03 -17.28
N THR A 47 -16.75 13.10 -17.23
CA THR A 47 -16.64 12.06 -18.26
C THR A 47 -17.50 10.84 -17.99
N GLY A 48 -17.81 10.57 -16.72
CA GLY A 48 -18.44 9.31 -16.28
C GLY A 48 -17.59 8.07 -16.56
N ARG A 49 -16.28 8.25 -16.78
CA ARG A 49 -15.35 7.19 -17.18
C ARG A 49 -14.11 7.17 -16.30
N VAL A 50 -13.65 5.97 -15.97
CA VAL A 50 -12.39 5.74 -15.28
C VAL A 50 -11.23 5.67 -16.29
N GLU A 51 -11.46 5.08 -17.45
CA GLU A 51 -10.45 4.85 -18.46
C GLU A 51 -9.84 6.15 -18.96
N GLY A 52 -8.54 6.26 -18.82
CA GLY A 52 -7.78 7.41 -19.28
C GLY A 52 -7.78 8.61 -18.33
N SER A 53 -8.47 8.54 -17.18
CA SER A 53 -8.42 9.57 -16.16
C SER A 53 -7.05 9.61 -15.44
N GLY A 54 -6.70 10.76 -14.86
CA GLY A 54 -5.50 10.92 -14.04
C GLY A 54 -4.17 10.97 -14.81
N LYS A 55 -4.17 11.28 -16.11
CA LYS A 55 -2.94 11.30 -16.96
C LYS A 55 -2.00 12.49 -16.72
N TYR A 56 -2.43 13.47 -15.95
CA TYR A 56 -1.63 14.66 -15.67
C TYR A 56 -0.53 14.36 -14.65
N ASP A 57 0.61 15.02 -14.83
CA ASP A 57 1.71 15.02 -13.89
C ASP A 57 1.61 16.23 -12.99
N LEU A 58 1.64 15.98 -11.71
CA LEU A 58 1.51 17.01 -10.69
C LEU A 58 2.85 17.19 -10.00
N ALA A 59 3.38 18.40 -10.02
CA ALA A 59 4.54 18.73 -9.22
C ALA A 59 4.22 18.50 -7.73
N GLY A 60 5.17 17.95 -6.99
CA GLY A 60 4.99 17.77 -5.55
C GLY A 60 4.73 19.10 -4.85
N VAL A 61 3.72 19.14 -3.98
CA VAL A 61 3.32 20.33 -3.22
C VAL A 61 3.74 20.20 -1.76
N PRO A 62 4.12 21.30 -1.09
CA PRO A 62 4.36 21.29 0.33
C PRO A 62 3.04 21.21 1.10
N ILE A 63 2.95 20.29 2.06
CA ILE A 63 1.81 20.17 2.97
C ILE A 63 2.30 20.50 4.38
N ALA A 64 1.58 21.34 5.12
CA ALA A 64 1.87 21.57 6.51
C ALA A 64 1.55 20.32 7.35
N TYR A 65 2.51 19.85 8.11
CA TYR A 65 2.37 18.73 9.01
C TYR A 65 3.14 19.04 10.32
N GLU A 66 2.40 19.12 11.43
CA GLU A 66 2.93 19.63 12.71
C GLU A 66 3.59 21.01 12.50
N ASP A 67 4.83 21.17 12.94
CA ASP A 67 5.59 22.43 12.83
C ASP A 67 6.50 22.48 11.57
N SER A 68 6.25 21.59 10.58
CA SER A 68 7.07 21.47 9.38
C SER A 68 6.23 21.35 8.10
N PHE A 69 6.94 21.34 6.96
CA PHE A 69 6.34 21.05 5.66
C PHE A 69 6.80 19.69 5.16
N VAL A 70 5.85 18.91 4.67
CA VAL A 70 6.07 17.62 4.00
C VAL A 70 5.88 17.83 2.51
N LYS A 71 6.84 17.42 1.69
CA LYS A 71 6.63 17.37 0.25
C LYS A 71 5.71 16.20 -0.08
N ALA A 72 4.55 16.50 -0.66
CA ALA A 72 3.58 15.52 -1.08
C ALA A 72 3.45 15.49 -2.60
N HIS A 73 3.49 14.31 -3.17
CA HIS A 73 3.21 14.05 -4.58
C HIS A 73 2.02 13.10 -4.69
N VAL A 74 1.09 13.40 -5.58
CA VAL A 74 -0.13 12.62 -5.79
C VAL A 74 -0.13 12.02 -7.19
N PHE A 75 -0.43 10.73 -7.28
CA PHE A 75 -0.64 10.02 -8.53
C PHE A 75 -2.06 9.46 -8.58
N PHE A 76 -2.65 9.43 -9.76
CA PHE A 76 -3.97 8.82 -9.99
C PHE A 76 -3.89 7.73 -11.06
N ALA A 77 -4.50 6.59 -10.79
CA ALA A 77 -4.71 5.53 -11.75
C ALA A 77 -6.13 5.67 -12.39
N PRO A 78 -6.31 5.18 -13.63
CA PRO A 78 -5.36 4.39 -14.41
C PRO A 78 -4.30 5.21 -15.13
N GLY A 79 -4.46 6.55 -15.26
CA GLY A 79 -3.58 7.37 -16.07
C GLY A 79 -2.10 7.30 -15.69
N ARG A 80 -1.81 7.15 -14.40
CA ARG A 80 -0.48 6.99 -13.81
C ARG A 80 -0.27 5.67 -13.08
N GLY A 81 -1.16 4.68 -13.26
CA GLY A 81 -1.13 3.42 -12.51
C GLY A 81 0.19 2.67 -12.60
N ARG A 82 0.73 2.49 -13.82
CA ARG A 82 2.06 1.87 -13.98
C ARG A 82 3.16 2.68 -13.31
N GLN A 83 3.09 4.01 -13.38
CA GLN A 83 4.08 4.87 -12.74
C GLN A 83 4.07 4.71 -11.22
N MET A 84 2.91 4.52 -10.58
CA MET A 84 2.80 4.25 -9.13
C MET A 84 3.63 3.03 -8.74
N ALA A 85 3.47 1.91 -9.46
CA ALA A 85 4.23 0.69 -9.20
C ALA A 85 5.75 0.91 -9.40
N HIS A 86 6.14 1.61 -10.47
CA HIS A 86 7.54 1.88 -10.76
C HIS A 86 8.21 2.81 -9.75
N VAL A 87 7.52 3.86 -9.30
CA VAL A 87 8.06 4.78 -8.29
C VAL A 87 8.32 4.05 -6.97
N ILE A 88 7.39 3.21 -6.52
CA ILE A 88 7.57 2.39 -5.32
C ILE A 88 8.71 1.41 -5.51
N ALA A 89 8.75 0.70 -6.63
CA ALA A 89 9.80 -0.27 -6.94
C ALA A 89 11.19 0.38 -6.99
N ASP A 90 11.32 1.56 -7.62
CA ASP A 90 12.57 2.30 -7.68
C ASP A 90 13.05 2.72 -6.28
N ARG A 91 12.16 3.23 -5.44
CA ARG A 91 12.51 3.57 -4.05
C ARG A 91 12.97 2.32 -3.27
N ILE A 92 12.27 1.19 -3.41
CA ILE A 92 12.66 -0.08 -2.79
C ILE A 92 14.06 -0.52 -3.29
N ALA A 93 14.31 -0.42 -4.60
CA ALA A 93 15.59 -0.79 -5.20
C ALA A 93 16.77 0.02 -4.63
N HIS A 94 16.54 1.29 -4.30
CA HIS A 94 17.58 2.23 -3.82
C HIS A 94 17.55 2.47 -2.30
N ALA A 95 16.75 1.72 -1.56
CA ALA A 95 16.63 1.84 -0.11
C ALA A 95 17.98 1.62 0.59
N LYS A 96 18.27 2.42 1.61
CA LYS A 96 19.56 2.39 2.33
C LYS A 96 19.44 1.89 3.77
N HIS A 97 18.32 2.19 4.44
CA HIS A 97 18.18 1.97 5.88
C HIS A 97 17.06 1.01 6.21
N ARG A 98 15.86 1.24 5.68
CA ARG A 98 14.67 0.48 6.06
C ARG A 98 13.63 0.41 4.96
N ILE A 99 12.91 -0.72 4.92
CA ILE A 99 11.74 -0.94 4.06
C ILE A 99 10.63 -1.52 4.92
N ARG A 100 9.43 -0.94 4.83
CA ARG A 100 8.21 -1.48 5.42
C ARG A 100 7.13 -1.57 4.36
N VAL A 101 6.50 -2.72 4.24
CA VAL A 101 5.44 -2.97 3.26
C VAL A 101 4.20 -3.48 3.98
N CYS A 102 3.07 -2.83 3.77
CA CYS A 102 1.78 -3.29 4.26
C CYS A 102 0.76 -3.17 3.12
N SER A 103 0.34 -4.30 2.56
CA SER A 103 -0.62 -4.34 1.45
C SER A 103 -1.45 -5.62 1.52
N PRO A 104 -2.76 -5.56 1.21
CA PRO A 104 -3.59 -6.78 1.18
C PRO A 104 -2.99 -7.84 0.28
N VAL A 105 -2.54 -7.43 -0.90
CA VAL A 105 -1.91 -8.30 -1.90
C VAL A 105 -0.66 -7.63 -2.48
N ILE A 106 0.28 -8.44 -2.98
CA ILE A 106 1.53 -7.99 -3.62
C ILE A 106 1.61 -8.69 -4.97
N THR A 107 1.03 -8.07 -6.00
CA THR A 107 0.84 -8.71 -7.31
C THR A 107 1.34 -7.89 -8.50
N ALA A 108 1.73 -6.62 -8.28
CA ALA A 108 2.38 -5.80 -9.30
C ALA A 108 3.74 -6.41 -9.66
N GLY A 109 3.91 -6.75 -10.94
CA GLY A 109 5.09 -7.51 -11.40
C GLY A 109 6.41 -6.82 -11.11
N VAL A 110 6.48 -5.49 -11.32
CA VAL A 110 7.70 -4.71 -11.06
C VAL A 110 8.06 -4.70 -9.57
N ILE A 111 7.07 -4.58 -8.68
CA ILE A 111 7.31 -4.60 -7.22
C ILE A 111 7.76 -5.99 -6.79
N LEU A 112 7.08 -7.04 -7.26
CA LEU A 112 7.44 -8.41 -6.93
C LEU A 112 8.85 -8.78 -7.44
N GLY A 113 9.21 -8.34 -8.64
CA GLY A 113 10.56 -8.51 -9.19
C GLY A 113 11.61 -7.78 -8.34
N THR A 114 11.36 -6.52 -7.97
CA THR A 114 12.27 -5.74 -7.13
C THR A 114 12.46 -6.36 -5.74
N LEU A 115 11.39 -6.88 -5.13
CA LEU A 115 11.50 -7.63 -3.88
C LEU A 115 12.29 -8.93 -4.07
N GLY A 116 12.17 -9.60 -5.22
CA GLY A 116 12.98 -10.74 -5.59
C GLY A 116 14.47 -10.41 -5.67
N ASP A 117 14.82 -9.25 -6.23
CA ASP A 117 16.21 -8.77 -6.30
C ASP A 117 16.79 -8.51 -4.90
N LEU A 118 15.96 -8.07 -3.94
CA LEU A 118 16.40 -7.89 -2.55
C LEU A 118 16.82 -9.20 -1.88
N VAL A 119 16.22 -10.32 -2.25
CA VAL A 119 16.56 -11.65 -1.70
C VAL A 119 18.00 -12.04 -2.01
N HIS A 120 18.54 -11.56 -3.13
CA HIS A 120 19.88 -11.95 -3.63
C HIS A 120 20.98 -10.96 -3.28
N ARG A 121 20.70 -9.95 -2.45
CA ARG A 121 21.69 -8.95 -2.04
C ARG A 121 21.56 -8.62 -0.56
N THR A 122 22.57 -7.97 0.02
CA THR A 122 22.41 -7.30 1.31
C THR A 122 21.33 -6.24 1.18
N HIS A 123 20.29 -6.36 1.97
CA HIS A 123 19.16 -5.44 1.95
C HIS A 123 19.04 -4.66 3.27
N PRO A 124 18.39 -3.48 3.25
CA PRO A 124 18.05 -2.73 4.45
C PRO A 124 17.14 -3.53 5.38
N ASP A 125 16.94 -3.05 6.62
CA ASP A 125 15.97 -3.63 7.55
C ASP A 125 14.58 -3.70 6.90
N PHE A 126 14.08 -4.91 6.68
CA PHE A 126 12.85 -5.18 5.97
C PHE A 126 11.81 -5.82 6.89
N LYS A 127 10.57 -5.34 6.83
CA LYS A 127 9.39 -6.06 7.34
C LYS A 127 8.20 -5.84 6.43
N GLY A 128 7.42 -6.90 6.18
CA GLY A 128 6.21 -6.85 5.38
C GLY A 128 5.02 -7.50 6.08
N VAL A 129 3.82 -6.98 5.79
CA VAL A 129 2.55 -7.56 6.25
C VAL A 129 1.58 -7.65 5.08
N TYR A 130 0.95 -8.82 4.90
CA TYR A 130 -0.05 -9.03 3.86
C TYR A 130 -1.26 -9.83 4.38
N ASP A 131 -2.35 -9.84 3.58
CA ASP A 131 -3.52 -10.68 3.85
C ASP A 131 -3.31 -12.08 3.26
N ARG A 132 -3.20 -13.08 4.14
CA ARG A 132 -2.94 -14.47 3.74
C ARG A 132 -4.10 -15.06 2.94
N THR A 133 -5.32 -14.74 3.32
CA THR A 133 -6.52 -15.28 2.68
C THR A 133 -6.64 -14.74 1.26
N GLN A 134 -6.51 -13.43 1.07
CA GLN A 134 -6.55 -12.81 -0.25
C GLN A 134 -5.36 -13.26 -1.12
N MET A 135 -4.16 -13.36 -0.57
CA MET A 135 -3.01 -13.87 -1.35
C MET A 135 -3.16 -15.34 -1.73
N ALA A 136 -3.82 -16.17 -0.91
CA ALA A 136 -4.11 -17.57 -1.28
C ALA A 136 -5.06 -17.65 -2.48
N GLU A 137 -6.06 -16.78 -2.56
CA GLU A 137 -6.96 -16.67 -3.72
C GLU A 137 -6.18 -16.26 -4.99
N VAL A 138 -5.33 -15.24 -4.88
CA VAL A 138 -4.47 -14.78 -5.97
C VAL A 138 -3.52 -15.88 -6.45
N LEU A 139 -2.87 -16.59 -5.53
CA LEU A 139 -2.00 -17.72 -5.88
C LEU A 139 -2.77 -18.84 -6.60
N GLY A 140 -4.03 -19.05 -6.26
CA GLY A 140 -4.94 -19.95 -6.98
C GLY A 140 -5.17 -19.48 -8.42
N GLN A 141 -5.45 -18.20 -8.63
CA GLN A 141 -5.64 -17.61 -9.95
C GLN A 141 -4.37 -17.71 -10.81
N TRP A 142 -3.20 -17.42 -10.28
CA TRP A 142 -1.94 -17.48 -11.02
C TRP A 142 -1.52 -18.88 -11.47
N ARG A 143 -2.02 -19.94 -10.82
CA ARG A 143 -1.73 -21.31 -11.26
C ARG A 143 -2.34 -21.66 -12.62
N VAL A 144 -3.44 -21.01 -12.96
CA VAL A 144 -4.20 -21.28 -14.20
C VAL A 144 -4.03 -20.18 -15.27
N ASP A 145 -3.41 -19.06 -14.92
CA ASP A 145 -3.10 -17.97 -15.84
C ASP A 145 -1.71 -18.17 -16.47
N PRO A 146 -1.63 -18.50 -17.80
CA PRO A 146 -0.36 -18.74 -18.46
C PRO A 146 0.60 -17.53 -18.44
N HIS A 147 0.08 -16.31 -18.29
CA HIS A 147 0.89 -15.08 -18.23
C HIS A 147 1.38 -14.75 -16.82
N ALA A 148 0.86 -15.40 -15.79
CA ALA A 148 1.17 -15.13 -14.39
C ALA A 148 1.82 -16.32 -13.66
N THR A 149 2.11 -17.43 -14.32
CA THR A 149 2.67 -18.64 -13.70
C THR A 149 3.97 -18.40 -12.91
N TRP A 150 4.80 -17.46 -13.35
CA TRP A 150 6.06 -17.11 -12.69
C TRP A 150 5.86 -16.36 -11.35
N LYS A 151 4.73 -15.66 -11.19
CA LYS A 151 4.47 -14.81 -10.01
C LYS A 151 4.27 -15.63 -8.73
N GLY A 152 3.65 -16.80 -8.82
CA GLY A 152 3.44 -17.69 -7.69
C GLY A 152 4.76 -18.14 -7.03
N PRO A 153 5.67 -18.78 -7.78
CA PRO A 153 7.02 -19.12 -7.30
C PRO A 153 7.81 -17.90 -6.80
N ALA A 154 7.75 -16.77 -7.51
CA ALA A 154 8.42 -15.55 -7.10
C ALA A 154 7.93 -15.02 -5.75
N PHE A 155 6.61 -14.94 -5.54
CA PHE A 155 6.04 -14.53 -4.26
C PHE A 155 6.43 -15.50 -3.12
N GLN A 156 6.41 -16.81 -3.37
CA GLN A 156 6.82 -17.81 -2.38
C GLN A 156 8.29 -17.65 -1.99
N ALA A 157 9.18 -17.43 -2.96
CA ALA A 157 10.59 -17.18 -2.69
C ALA A 157 10.80 -15.90 -1.87
N VAL A 158 10.15 -14.80 -2.26
CA VAL A 158 10.21 -13.52 -1.55
C VAL A 158 9.70 -13.64 -0.12
N SER A 159 8.52 -14.23 0.07
CA SER A 159 7.89 -14.37 1.39
C SER A 159 8.58 -15.38 2.32
N ALA A 160 9.37 -16.29 1.77
CA ALA A 160 10.20 -17.22 2.54
C ALA A 160 11.54 -16.59 2.96
N ALA A 161 12.11 -15.73 2.14
CA ALA A 161 13.44 -15.15 2.34
C ALA A 161 13.42 -13.81 3.09
N LEU A 162 12.39 -12.98 2.86
CA LEU A 162 12.23 -11.70 3.55
C LEU A 162 11.27 -11.83 4.74
N PRO A 163 11.49 -11.05 5.82
CA PRO A 163 10.61 -11.06 7.00
C PRO A 163 9.19 -10.57 6.68
N PHE A 164 8.29 -11.50 6.37
CA PHE A 164 6.87 -11.25 6.19
C PHE A 164 6.03 -11.88 7.32
N ALA A 165 5.09 -11.09 7.84
CA ALA A 165 3.97 -11.59 8.64
C ALA A 165 2.69 -11.55 7.80
N SER A 166 1.69 -12.36 8.16
CA SER A 166 0.44 -12.41 7.41
C SER A 166 -0.76 -12.59 8.32
N LYS A 167 -1.79 -11.79 8.06
CA LYS A 167 -3.09 -11.92 8.72
C LYS A 167 -3.93 -12.96 8.00
N VAL A 168 -4.49 -13.91 8.75
CA VAL A 168 -5.57 -14.78 8.26
C VAL A 168 -6.89 -14.03 8.46
N THR A 169 -7.67 -13.91 7.41
CA THR A 169 -8.93 -13.17 7.39
C THR A 169 -10.07 -14.05 6.91
N THR A 170 -11.29 -13.61 7.16
CA THR A 170 -12.49 -14.32 6.71
C THR A 170 -12.61 -14.22 5.18
N PRO A 171 -12.77 -15.32 4.44
CA PRO A 171 -13.05 -15.27 3.01
C PRO A 171 -14.27 -14.41 2.71
N TYR A 172 -14.22 -13.68 1.58
CA TYR A 172 -15.31 -12.80 1.20
C TYR A 172 -16.60 -13.58 0.92
N SER A 173 -17.69 -13.15 1.55
CA SER A 173 -19.04 -13.41 1.13
C SER A 173 -19.92 -12.20 1.46
N PRO A 174 -21.10 -12.03 0.84
CA PRO A 174 -21.97 -10.89 1.15
C PRO A 174 -22.38 -10.79 2.62
N THR A 175 -22.30 -11.89 3.37
CA THR A 175 -22.69 -11.99 4.78
C THR A 175 -21.51 -12.18 5.73
N SER A 176 -20.28 -12.28 5.21
CA SER A 176 -19.09 -12.50 6.04
C SER A 176 -18.67 -11.22 6.78
N VAL A 177 -17.98 -11.41 7.90
CA VAL A 177 -17.31 -10.30 8.58
C VAL A 177 -16.13 -9.85 7.71
N HIS A 178 -16.10 -8.57 7.35
CA HIS A 178 -15.00 -7.99 6.56
C HIS A 178 -13.88 -7.56 7.50
N ASP A 179 -13.00 -8.48 7.82
CA ASP A 179 -11.88 -8.31 8.75
C ASP A 179 -10.52 -8.21 8.03
N TYR A 180 -10.52 -7.78 6.77
CA TYR A 180 -9.32 -7.75 5.92
C TYR A 180 -8.16 -6.95 6.53
N MET A 181 -6.93 -7.40 6.22
CA MET A 181 -5.75 -6.54 6.31
C MET A 181 -5.82 -5.58 5.11
N HIS A 182 -6.29 -4.35 5.33
CA HIS A 182 -6.65 -3.44 4.24
C HIS A 182 -5.77 -2.19 4.14
N ALA A 183 -4.71 -2.10 4.93
CA ALA A 183 -3.73 -1.01 4.82
C ALA A 183 -2.95 -1.12 3.50
N LYS A 184 -2.64 0.01 2.89
CA LYS A 184 -1.82 0.14 1.69
C LYS A 184 -0.77 1.19 1.99
N ILE A 185 0.35 0.72 2.55
CA ILE A 185 1.43 1.57 3.02
C ILE A 185 2.75 0.94 2.65
N THR A 186 3.62 1.71 2.04
CA THR A 186 5.03 1.35 1.87
C THR A 186 5.88 2.47 2.43
N VAL A 187 6.82 2.16 3.30
CA VAL A 187 7.82 3.09 3.79
C VAL A 187 9.18 2.66 3.27
N VAL A 188 9.88 3.58 2.64
CA VAL A 188 11.26 3.40 2.20
C VAL A 188 12.10 4.55 2.73
N ASP A 189 13.00 4.25 3.64
CA ASP A 189 13.79 5.25 4.37
C ASP A 189 12.88 6.31 5.02
N ASN A 190 12.85 7.55 4.49
CA ASN A 190 12.01 8.64 4.96
C ASN A 190 10.82 8.95 4.05
N THR A 191 10.60 8.15 3.02
CA THR A 191 9.48 8.31 2.09
C THR A 191 8.35 7.34 2.45
N VAL A 192 7.13 7.86 2.54
CA VAL A 192 5.90 7.10 2.78
C VAL A 192 5.06 7.10 1.52
N PHE A 193 4.66 5.93 1.07
CA PHE A 193 3.64 5.74 0.05
C PHE A 193 2.35 5.23 0.70
N THR A 194 1.23 5.91 0.45
CA THR A 194 -0.08 5.51 0.97
C THR A 194 -1.21 6.03 0.09
N GLY A 195 -2.39 5.48 0.22
CA GLY A 195 -3.56 5.83 -0.59
C GLY A 195 -4.54 4.68 -0.70
N SER A 196 -5.24 4.61 -1.83
CA SER A 196 -6.12 3.48 -2.13
C SER A 196 -5.43 2.38 -2.95
N TYR A 197 -4.29 2.69 -3.58
CA TYR A 197 -3.54 1.78 -4.45
C TYR A 197 -3.01 0.56 -3.68
N ASN A 198 -3.51 -0.63 -4.02
CA ASN A 198 -2.90 -1.89 -3.63
C ASN A 198 -1.62 -2.10 -4.46
N LEU A 199 -0.62 -2.80 -3.90
CA LEU A 199 0.56 -3.21 -4.67
C LEU A 199 0.19 -4.30 -5.69
N SER A 200 -0.77 -3.99 -6.56
CA SER A 200 -1.40 -4.96 -7.46
C SER A 200 -1.46 -4.47 -8.90
N HIS A 201 -1.41 -5.42 -9.83
CA HIS A 201 -1.61 -5.12 -11.24
C HIS A 201 -3.01 -4.52 -11.52
N ALA A 202 -4.05 -5.07 -10.90
CA ALA A 202 -5.40 -4.52 -11.03
C ALA A 202 -5.51 -3.08 -10.51
N GLY A 203 -4.72 -2.71 -9.48
CA GLY A 203 -4.67 -1.34 -8.98
C GLY A 203 -4.08 -0.34 -9.98
N GLU A 204 -3.33 -0.81 -10.98
CA GLU A 204 -2.79 0.07 -12.03
C GLU A 204 -3.88 0.57 -12.98
N ASP A 205 -4.96 -0.20 -13.14
CA ASP A 205 -6.04 0.05 -14.09
C ASP A 205 -7.36 0.53 -13.44
N ASN A 206 -7.46 0.43 -12.11
CA ASN A 206 -8.61 0.95 -11.34
C ASN A 206 -8.51 2.46 -11.11
N ALA A 207 -9.61 3.08 -10.62
CA ALA A 207 -9.60 4.44 -10.12
C ALA A 207 -8.97 4.48 -8.72
N GLU A 208 -7.66 4.59 -8.66
CA GLU A 208 -6.86 4.60 -7.43
C GLU A 208 -6.05 5.88 -7.28
N ASN A 209 -5.62 6.16 -6.06
CA ASN A 209 -4.66 7.20 -5.78
C ASN A 209 -3.46 6.68 -4.97
N LEU A 210 -2.32 7.34 -5.15
CA LEU A 210 -1.10 7.12 -4.38
C LEU A 210 -0.55 8.48 -3.95
N LEU A 211 -0.29 8.65 -2.67
CA LEU A 211 0.48 9.75 -2.10
C LEU A 211 1.92 9.28 -1.86
N GLU A 212 2.88 10.03 -2.33
CA GLU A 212 4.28 9.96 -1.94
C GLU A 212 4.58 11.14 -1.01
N LEU A 213 5.03 10.86 0.20
CA LEU A 213 5.25 11.83 1.28
C LEU A 213 6.68 11.73 1.77
N ASP A 214 7.48 12.78 1.59
CA ASP A 214 8.86 12.84 2.07
C ASP A 214 8.89 13.49 3.47
N SER A 215 8.92 12.66 4.52
CA SER A 215 8.96 13.10 5.91
C SER A 215 9.49 12.01 6.83
N ALA A 216 10.59 12.30 7.52
CA ALA A 216 11.14 11.37 8.51
C ALA A 216 10.14 11.10 9.65
N THR A 217 9.49 12.13 10.17
CA THR A 217 8.52 12.01 11.26
C THR A 217 7.32 11.13 10.88
N LEU A 218 6.77 11.32 9.67
CA LEU A 218 5.69 10.46 9.18
C LEU A 218 6.18 9.05 8.93
N ALA A 219 7.35 8.89 8.34
CA ALA A 219 7.95 7.58 8.08
C ALA A 219 8.14 6.80 9.38
N ASP A 220 8.65 7.44 10.44
CA ASP A 220 8.83 6.80 11.75
C ASP A 220 7.49 6.31 12.32
N ARG A 221 6.45 7.14 12.28
CA ARG A 221 5.10 6.75 12.75
C ARG A 221 4.53 5.58 11.98
N PHE A 222 4.70 5.56 10.65
CA PHE A 222 4.23 4.45 9.83
C PHE A 222 5.06 3.19 10.03
N VAL A 223 6.36 3.32 10.28
CA VAL A 223 7.23 2.20 10.67
C VAL A 223 6.74 1.58 11.98
N GLU A 224 6.51 2.39 13.02
CA GLU A 224 5.97 1.92 14.31
C GLU A 224 4.64 1.17 14.12
N PHE A 225 3.75 1.71 13.31
CA PHE A 225 2.48 1.07 13.00
C PHE A 225 2.64 -0.29 12.31
N ILE A 226 3.48 -0.36 11.26
CA ILE A 226 3.70 -1.60 10.52
C ILE A 226 4.45 -2.62 11.39
N ASP A 227 5.41 -2.17 12.20
CA ASP A 227 6.15 -3.03 13.12
C ASP A 227 5.24 -3.64 14.20
N ALA A 228 4.26 -2.88 14.70
CA ALA A 228 3.24 -3.40 15.60
C ALA A 228 2.33 -4.45 14.93
N LEU A 229 1.92 -4.21 13.68
CA LEU A 229 1.17 -5.21 12.90
C LEU A 229 2.02 -6.46 12.63
N PHE A 230 3.27 -6.27 12.24
CA PHE A 230 4.20 -7.37 12.01
C PHE A 230 4.34 -8.24 13.26
N ALA A 231 4.62 -7.63 14.41
CA ALA A 231 4.76 -8.35 15.68
C ALA A 231 3.48 -9.13 16.03
N ARG A 232 2.32 -8.52 15.83
CA ARG A 232 1.02 -9.13 16.08
C ARG A 232 0.77 -10.37 15.22
N TYR A 233 1.07 -10.30 13.93
CA TYR A 233 0.74 -11.38 12.99
C TYR A 233 1.87 -12.39 12.79
N ALA A 234 3.12 -12.06 13.11
CA ALA A 234 4.21 -13.03 13.15
C ALA A 234 4.07 -14.01 14.32
N ALA A 235 3.51 -13.55 15.45
CA ALA A 235 3.29 -14.37 16.63
C ALA A 235 2.08 -15.34 16.51
N THR A 236 1.23 -15.20 15.49
CA THR A 236 0.07 -16.08 15.29
C THR A 236 0.54 -17.40 14.68
N PRO A 237 0.54 -18.53 15.42
CA PRO A 237 0.94 -19.82 14.87
C PRO A 237 0.08 -20.13 13.65
N THR A 238 0.70 -20.61 12.59
CA THR A 238 -0.03 -21.24 11.49
C THR A 238 -0.76 -22.43 12.10
N ALA A 239 -2.08 -22.29 12.34
CA ALA A 239 -2.87 -23.46 12.70
C ALA A 239 -2.59 -24.53 11.65
N ALA A 240 -2.02 -25.64 12.11
CA ALA A 240 -1.68 -26.75 11.24
C ALA A 240 -2.94 -27.13 10.46
N ARG A 241 -2.80 -27.21 9.15
CA ARG A 241 -3.83 -27.77 8.28
C ARG A 241 -4.11 -29.20 8.75
N GLN A 242 -5.30 -29.45 9.27
CA GLN A 242 -5.96 -30.73 9.21
C GLN A 242 -6.71 -30.86 7.90
#